data_d481902afa4e65387ddc77fe606d10ce
#
_entry.id   d481902afa4e65387ddc77fe606d10ce
#
_cell.length_a   1.000
_cell.length_b   1.000
_cell.length_c   1.000
_cell.angle_alpha   90.00
_cell.angle_beta   90.00
_cell.angle_gamma   90.00
#
_symmetry.space_group_name_H-M   'P 1'
#
loop_
_entity.id
_entity.type
_entity.pdbx_description
1 polymer ?
#
loop_
_entity_poly.entity_id
_entity_poly.type
_entity_poly.pdbx_seq_one_letter_code
_entity_poly.pdbx_strand_id
1 'polypeptide(L)'
;MKTTAKQENGLAKLFPLFGNRPVDMKKEVLAGITTFLTMAYIIAVNPNILSATGMPAGALVTATCLAAALGCLLMGLIADLPFALASGMGLNAFFAFTVVLGMGIPWEVALTAVFAEGIIFILLTLFKIREAVVNAIPVNMKLAVTGGIGIFIAFIGLVGSGIVVPNEATLVSLGELSPTFVIALVGLILIAVLDKRGVKGSILVGIVVSSLLAWGYALVNPAHARELGIYLPDGIFKFESMAPIAGKLDFGYVMDPKNLKTFIAVLCTFLFVDFFDTVGTLVGVSSKANMLDEEGNVPNVGRALLADALATTAGSVMGVSTVTTFVESSTGVIEGGRTGWTAITVGVLFIVAMFFSPIFVAIPGCATAPALMYVGYLMLSAVTDIDFSNITEGLPAFITIAGMPLTYSIGDGLTLGVLSYVVMNLIYNLISKKEDRKHISAVMIILAILFSVKLIFM
;
A
#
# COMPACT_ATOMS: atom_id res chain seq x y z
N MET A 1 -25.41 -3.11 -45.27
CA MET A 1 -24.92 -1.81 -44.80
C MET A 1 -23.48 -2.01 -44.33
N LYS A 2 -22.50 -1.47 -45.08
CA LYS A 2 -21.07 -1.52 -44.70
C LYS A 2 -20.86 -0.55 -43.54
N THR A 3 -20.64 -1.05 -42.35
CA THR A 3 -20.17 -0.27 -41.21
C THR A 3 -18.75 0.18 -41.53
N THR A 4 -18.60 1.47 -41.89
CA THR A 4 -17.31 2.14 -42.01
C THR A 4 -16.55 1.99 -40.67
N ALA A 5 -15.50 1.19 -40.65
CA ALA A 5 -14.50 1.20 -39.59
C ALA A 5 -13.93 2.63 -39.52
N LYS A 6 -14.37 3.42 -38.56
CA LYS A 6 -13.79 4.72 -38.22
C LYS A 6 -12.33 4.48 -37.86
N GLN A 7 -11.40 5.06 -38.60
CA GLN A 7 -9.98 5.08 -38.21
C GLN A 7 -9.87 5.51 -36.75
N GLU A 8 -9.42 4.59 -35.90
CA GLU A 8 -9.02 4.93 -34.52
C GLU A 8 -7.91 5.97 -34.62
N ASN A 9 -8.13 7.14 -34.04
CA ASN A 9 -7.13 8.18 -33.95
C ASN A 9 -5.87 7.58 -33.30
N GLY A 10 -4.67 7.88 -33.84
CA GLY A 10 -3.40 7.36 -33.30
C GLY A 10 -3.22 7.63 -31.83
N LEU A 11 -3.81 8.71 -31.28
CA LEU A 11 -3.91 9.04 -29.87
C LEU A 11 -4.71 8.01 -29.06
N ALA A 12 -5.82 7.48 -29.59
CA ALA A 12 -6.63 6.47 -28.89
C ALA A 12 -5.92 5.11 -28.79
N LYS A 13 -4.98 4.81 -29.67
CA LYS A 13 -4.12 3.61 -29.54
C LYS A 13 -3.11 3.74 -28.42
N LEU A 14 -2.56 4.93 -28.21
CA LEU A 14 -1.60 5.20 -27.16
C LEU A 14 -2.30 5.41 -25.80
N PHE A 15 -3.41 6.16 -25.83
CA PHE A 15 -4.20 6.52 -24.66
C PHE A 15 -5.66 6.09 -24.86
N PRO A 16 -6.08 4.91 -24.37
CA PRO A 16 -7.43 4.37 -24.52
C PRO A 16 -8.53 5.29 -23.97
N LEU A 17 -8.21 6.14 -23.01
CA LEU A 17 -9.12 7.15 -22.44
C LEU A 17 -9.79 8.01 -23.52
N PHE A 18 -9.09 8.32 -24.61
CA PHE A 18 -9.61 9.13 -25.72
C PHE A 18 -10.34 8.31 -26.81
N GLY A 19 -10.67 7.04 -26.49
CA GLY A 19 -11.48 6.19 -27.36
C GLY A 19 -12.92 6.70 -27.50
N ASN A 20 -13.57 6.34 -28.63
CA ASN A 20 -14.95 6.74 -28.95
C ASN A 20 -15.98 5.90 -28.16
N ARG A 21 -16.07 6.08 -26.84
CA ARG A 21 -17.14 5.49 -26.02
C ARG A 21 -17.95 6.59 -25.33
N PRO A 22 -19.24 6.38 -25.08
CA PRO A 22 -20.03 7.33 -24.31
C PRO A 22 -19.56 7.34 -22.85
N VAL A 23 -19.21 8.52 -22.34
CA VAL A 23 -18.76 8.72 -20.95
C VAL A 23 -19.72 9.69 -20.27
N ASP A 24 -20.26 9.29 -19.13
CA ASP A 24 -21.02 10.17 -18.25
C ASP A 24 -20.06 10.91 -17.30
N MET A 25 -19.55 12.06 -17.76
CA MET A 25 -18.57 12.86 -17.02
C MET A 25 -19.05 13.24 -15.60
N LYS A 26 -20.36 13.41 -15.38
CA LYS A 26 -20.86 13.72 -14.03
C LYS A 26 -20.65 12.55 -13.08
N LYS A 27 -20.95 11.34 -13.54
CA LYS A 27 -20.72 10.12 -12.75
C LYS A 27 -19.23 9.88 -12.52
N GLU A 28 -18.38 10.05 -13.53
CA GLU A 28 -16.93 9.87 -13.40
C GLU A 28 -16.33 10.84 -12.38
N VAL A 29 -16.70 12.13 -12.46
CA VAL A 29 -16.22 13.14 -11.51
C VAL A 29 -16.74 12.85 -10.10
N LEU A 30 -18.03 12.49 -9.93
CA LEU A 30 -18.58 12.12 -8.61
C LEU A 30 -17.88 10.89 -8.04
N ALA A 31 -17.64 9.88 -8.87
CA ALA A 31 -16.91 8.68 -8.50
C ALA A 31 -15.47 9.03 -8.05
N GLY A 32 -14.79 9.93 -8.78
CA GLY A 32 -13.46 10.40 -8.42
C GLY A 32 -13.44 11.16 -7.09
N ILE A 33 -14.40 12.04 -6.86
CA ILE A 33 -14.54 12.74 -5.57
C ILE A 33 -14.76 11.73 -4.44
N THR A 34 -15.63 10.73 -4.64
CA THR A 34 -15.91 9.69 -3.64
C THR A 34 -14.66 8.86 -3.33
N THR A 35 -13.91 8.43 -4.36
CA THR A 35 -12.63 7.73 -4.18
C THR A 35 -11.64 8.60 -3.42
N PHE A 36 -11.47 9.87 -3.83
CA PHE A 36 -10.55 10.78 -3.15
C PHE A 36 -10.90 10.92 -1.66
N LEU A 37 -12.17 11.14 -1.31
CA LEU A 37 -12.59 11.29 0.09
C LEU A 37 -12.30 10.04 0.93
N THR A 38 -12.34 8.85 0.33
CA THR A 38 -12.06 7.60 1.04
C THR A 38 -10.56 7.32 1.20
N MET A 39 -9.71 7.85 0.31
CA MET A 39 -8.26 7.61 0.34
C MET A 39 -7.43 8.84 0.75
N ALA A 40 -8.03 10.04 0.90
CA ALA A 40 -7.31 11.28 1.22
C ALA A 40 -6.56 11.22 2.57
N TYR A 41 -6.91 10.27 3.45
CA TYR A 41 -6.18 10.02 4.68
C TYR A 41 -4.68 9.73 4.46
N ILE A 42 -4.29 9.23 3.28
CA ILE A 42 -2.90 8.93 2.95
C ILE A 42 -2.01 10.18 2.98
N ILE A 43 -2.59 11.37 2.73
CA ILE A 43 -1.88 12.65 2.77
C ILE A 43 -1.35 12.95 4.19
N ALA A 44 -2.03 12.45 5.21
CA ALA A 44 -1.59 12.55 6.61
C ALA A 44 -0.79 11.31 7.04
N VAL A 45 -1.24 10.11 6.69
CA VAL A 45 -0.65 8.86 7.16
C VAL A 45 0.73 8.62 6.57
N ASN A 46 0.93 8.84 5.26
CA ASN A 46 2.23 8.60 4.64
C ASN A 46 3.35 9.51 5.19
N PRO A 47 3.18 10.84 5.28
CA PRO A 47 4.17 11.69 5.92
C PRO A 47 4.43 11.33 7.38
N ASN A 48 3.39 10.92 8.12
CA ASN A 48 3.53 10.51 9.52
C ASN A 48 4.43 9.27 9.67
N ILE A 49 4.25 8.26 8.80
CA ILE A 49 5.09 7.05 8.80
C ILE A 49 6.51 7.36 8.32
N LEU A 50 6.67 8.02 7.18
CA LEU A 50 7.99 8.22 6.58
C LEU A 50 8.82 9.26 7.33
N SER A 51 8.21 10.24 8.01
CA SER A 51 8.96 11.22 8.80
C SER A 51 9.68 10.60 10.01
N ALA A 52 9.25 9.42 10.47
CA ALA A 52 9.98 8.65 11.48
C ALA A 52 11.41 8.30 11.06
N THR A 53 11.71 8.27 9.75
CA THR A 53 13.05 8.05 9.18
C THR A 53 13.93 9.29 9.15
N GLY A 54 13.45 10.44 9.62
CA GLY A 54 14.13 11.74 9.57
C GLY A 54 13.84 12.57 8.31
N MET A 55 12.99 12.09 7.41
CA MET A 55 12.56 12.84 6.23
C MET A 55 11.62 13.99 6.65
N PRO A 56 11.76 15.22 6.07
CA PRO A 56 10.92 16.36 6.41
C PRO A 56 9.44 16.15 6.08
N ALA A 57 8.55 16.21 7.08
CA ALA A 57 7.12 15.94 6.92
C ALA A 57 6.43 16.82 5.88
N GLY A 58 6.74 18.12 5.80
CA GLY A 58 6.17 19.02 4.80
C GLY A 58 6.54 18.63 3.37
N ALA A 59 7.81 18.27 3.13
CA ALA A 59 8.27 17.76 1.83
C ALA A 59 7.55 16.46 1.46
N LEU A 60 7.33 15.56 2.45
CA LEU A 60 6.61 14.31 2.25
C LEU A 60 5.14 14.51 1.89
N VAL A 61 4.44 15.54 2.45
CA VAL A 61 3.05 15.87 2.04
C VAL A 61 3.02 16.22 0.55
N THR A 62 3.89 17.10 0.10
CA THR A 62 3.94 17.51 -1.31
C THR A 62 4.30 16.33 -2.22
N ALA A 63 5.34 15.55 -1.86
CA ALA A 63 5.75 14.37 -2.62
C ALA A 63 4.66 13.31 -2.69
N THR A 64 3.95 13.04 -1.59
CA THR A 64 2.82 12.11 -1.54
C THR A 64 1.70 12.53 -2.48
N CYS A 65 1.31 13.81 -2.44
CA CYS A 65 0.26 14.34 -3.31
C CYS A 65 0.66 14.30 -4.79
N LEU A 66 1.89 14.68 -5.13
CA LEU A 66 2.36 14.68 -6.52
C LEU A 66 2.54 13.26 -7.07
N ALA A 67 3.08 12.34 -6.28
CA ALA A 67 3.22 10.94 -6.68
C ALA A 67 1.86 10.27 -6.88
N ALA A 68 0.90 10.51 -5.98
CA ALA A 68 -0.48 10.04 -6.13
C ALA A 68 -1.17 10.65 -7.36
N ALA A 69 -1.01 11.96 -7.58
CA ALA A 69 -1.54 12.63 -8.76
C ALA A 69 -0.97 12.02 -10.05
N LEU A 70 0.34 11.83 -10.11
CA LEU A 70 1.00 11.23 -11.27
C LEU A 70 0.53 9.80 -11.49
N GLY A 71 0.47 8.97 -10.44
CA GLY A 71 -0.01 7.59 -10.52
C GLY A 71 -1.45 7.51 -11.03
N CYS A 72 -2.34 8.35 -10.51
CA CYS A 72 -3.73 8.45 -10.96
C CYS A 72 -3.84 8.92 -12.42
N LEU A 73 -3.02 9.88 -12.84
CA LEU A 73 -2.97 10.35 -14.23
C LEU A 73 -2.47 9.24 -15.17
N LEU A 74 -1.41 8.51 -14.79
CA LEU A 74 -0.89 7.39 -15.58
C LEU A 74 -1.93 6.28 -15.69
N MET A 75 -2.58 5.90 -14.58
CA MET A 75 -3.65 4.88 -14.60
C MET A 75 -4.81 5.31 -15.49
N GLY A 76 -5.26 6.55 -15.38
CA GLY A 76 -6.35 7.09 -16.17
C GLY A 76 -6.02 7.16 -17.67
N LEU A 77 -4.83 7.65 -18.02
CA LEU A 77 -4.43 7.86 -19.44
C LEU A 77 -4.03 6.55 -20.11
N ILE A 78 -3.17 5.74 -19.45
CA ILE A 78 -2.53 4.57 -20.09
C ILE A 78 -3.44 3.34 -20.02
N ALA A 79 -4.06 3.09 -18.86
CA ALA A 79 -4.90 1.90 -18.64
C ALA A 79 -6.39 2.15 -18.88
N ASP A 80 -6.83 3.41 -18.77
CA ASP A 80 -8.24 3.82 -18.84
C ASP A 80 -9.11 3.09 -17.81
N LEU A 81 -8.59 3.00 -16.58
CA LEU A 81 -9.25 2.36 -15.44
C LEU A 81 -9.60 3.39 -14.36
N PRO A 82 -10.73 3.20 -13.65
CA PRO A 82 -11.20 4.11 -12.60
C PRO A 82 -10.47 3.90 -11.26
N PHE A 83 -9.21 3.44 -11.28
CA PHE A 83 -8.45 3.08 -10.08
C PHE A 83 -7.47 4.18 -9.73
N ALA A 84 -7.48 4.58 -8.46
CA ALA A 84 -6.57 5.58 -7.92
C ALA A 84 -5.32 4.91 -7.33
N LEU A 85 -4.19 5.59 -7.48
CA LEU A 85 -2.90 5.18 -6.95
C LEU A 85 -2.41 6.19 -5.92
N ALA A 86 -1.74 5.70 -4.91
CA ALA A 86 -0.96 6.51 -3.97
C ALA A 86 0.11 5.63 -3.29
N SER A 87 0.92 6.23 -2.40
CA SER A 87 1.96 5.50 -1.67
C SER A 87 1.36 4.40 -0.79
N GLY A 88 1.77 3.15 -0.98
CA GLY A 88 1.20 1.96 -0.35
C GLY A 88 1.54 1.86 1.13
N MET A 89 0.55 1.79 2.02
CA MET A 89 0.78 1.83 3.48
C MET A 89 1.65 0.70 4.00
N GLY A 90 1.45 -0.53 3.52
CA GLY A 90 2.26 -1.68 3.91
C GLY A 90 3.73 -1.50 3.53
N LEU A 91 3.97 -1.02 2.32
CA LEU A 91 5.31 -0.73 1.80
C LEU A 91 5.96 0.48 2.50
N ASN A 92 5.18 1.51 2.85
CA ASN A 92 5.65 2.63 3.65
C ASN A 92 6.12 2.18 5.03
N ALA A 93 5.35 1.31 5.66
CA ALA A 93 5.68 0.74 6.96
C ALA A 93 6.92 -0.16 6.88
N PHE A 94 7.04 -0.99 5.87
CA PHE A 94 8.25 -1.79 5.60
C PHE A 94 9.45 -0.88 5.35
N PHE A 95 9.31 0.16 4.53
CA PHE A 95 10.34 1.16 4.27
C PHE A 95 10.85 1.80 5.57
N ALA A 96 9.92 2.38 6.36
CA ALA A 96 10.29 3.16 7.54
C ALA A 96 10.75 2.28 8.70
N PHE A 97 9.94 1.30 9.09
CA PHE A 97 10.16 0.57 10.34
C PHE A 97 11.09 -0.62 10.19
N THR A 98 11.03 -1.34 9.06
CA THR A 98 11.90 -2.49 8.86
C THR A 98 13.23 -2.07 8.26
N VAL A 99 13.22 -1.37 7.11
CA VAL A 99 14.46 -1.08 6.37
C VAL A 99 15.25 0.04 7.04
N VAL A 100 14.65 1.21 7.26
CA VAL A 100 15.40 2.36 7.76
C VAL A 100 15.66 2.23 9.27
N LEU A 101 14.64 2.06 10.09
CA LEU A 101 14.80 2.05 11.55
C LEU A 101 15.29 0.69 12.06
N GLY A 102 14.80 -0.41 11.52
CA GLY A 102 15.13 -1.75 11.98
C GLY A 102 16.51 -2.23 11.52
N MET A 103 16.84 -2.03 10.23
CA MET A 103 18.13 -2.45 9.65
C MET A 103 19.18 -1.35 9.67
N GLY A 104 18.84 -0.11 10.06
CA GLY A 104 19.75 1.03 10.08
C GLY A 104 20.20 1.50 8.69
N ILE A 105 19.44 1.19 7.63
CA ILE A 105 19.75 1.57 6.25
C ILE A 105 19.28 3.01 6.02
N PRO A 106 20.12 3.91 5.45
CA PRO A 106 19.69 5.27 5.11
C PRO A 106 18.46 5.27 4.20
N TRP A 107 17.54 6.22 4.41
CA TRP A 107 16.31 6.33 3.63
C TRP A 107 16.57 6.58 2.13
N GLU A 108 17.70 7.21 1.77
CA GLU A 108 18.15 7.42 0.40
C GLU A 108 18.43 6.08 -0.31
N VAL A 109 18.99 5.13 0.42
CA VAL A 109 19.25 3.77 -0.07
C VAL A 109 17.94 3.00 -0.22
N ALA A 110 17.03 3.14 0.73
CA ALA A 110 15.71 2.53 0.64
C ALA A 110 14.92 3.09 -0.56
N LEU A 111 14.99 4.40 -0.85
CA LEU A 111 14.43 4.98 -2.08
C LEU A 111 15.10 4.44 -3.34
N THR A 112 16.40 4.19 -3.30
CA THR A 112 17.12 3.56 -4.42
C THR A 112 16.64 2.14 -4.67
N ALA A 113 16.30 1.37 -3.63
CA ALA A 113 15.71 0.05 -3.78
C ALA A 113 14.31 0.12 -4.42
N VAL A 114 13.46 1.07 -4.00
CA VAL A 114 12.14 1.31 -4.61
C VAL A 114 12.27 1.77 -6.07
N PHE A 115 13.26 2.62 -6.37
CA PHE A 115 13.55 3.00 -7.76
C PHE A 115 13.92 1.78 -8.62
N ALA A 116 14.84 0.95 -8.13
CA ALA A 116 15.26 -0.27 -8.82
C ALA A 116 14.09 -1.26 -8.99
N GLU A 117 13.25 -1.40 -7.98
CA GLU A 117 11.98 -2.16 -8.04
C GLU A 117 11.10 -1.70 -9.19
N GLY A 118 10.81 -0.40 -9.27
CA GLY A 118 10.00 0.18 -10.33
C GLY A 118 10.56 -0.10 -11.73
N ILE A 119 11.87 0.06 -11.92
CA ILE A 119 12.54 -0.27 -13.20
C ILE A 119 12.40 -1.76 -13.54
N ILE A 120 12.61 -2.65 -12.56
CA ILE A 120 12.43 -4.09 -12.77
C ILE A 120 10.98 -4.40 -13.17
N PHE A 121 10.00 -3.78 -12.51
CA PHE A 121 8.60 -3.98 -12.85
C PHE A 121 8.22 -3.46 -14.23
N ILE A 122 8.79 -2.33 -14.67
CA ILE A 122 8.62 -1.86 -16.05
C ILE A 122 9.12 -2.94 -17.02
N LEU A 123 10.32 -3.48 -16.82
CA LEU A 123 10.90 -4.52 -17.66
C LEU A 123 10.04 -5.80 -17.65
N LEU A 124 9.66 -6.29 -16.47
CA LEU A 124 8.83 -7.50 -16.33
C LEU A 124 7.45 -7.34 -16.99
N THR A 125 6.88 -6.14 -16.95
CA THR A 125 5.58 -5.85 -17.58
C THR A 125 5.72 -5.83 -19.10
N LEU A 126 6.78 -5.22 -19.65
CA LEU A 126 7.04 -5.19 -21.09
C LEU A 126 7.23 -6.60 -21.68
N PHE A 127 7.82 -7.52 -20.90
CA PHE A 127 8.00 -8.92 -21.31
C PHE A 127 6.82 -9.83 -20.94
N LYS A 128 5.72 -9.30 -20.36
CA LYS A 128 4.53 -10.04 -19.89
C LYS A 128 4.84 -11.11 -18.84
N ILE A 129 5.99 -11.03 -18.17
CA ILE A 129 6.42 -11.99 -17.14
C ILE A 129 5.60 -11.77 -15.87
N ARG A 130 5.24 -10.54 -15.55
CA ARG A 130 4.49 -10.19 -14.33
C ARG A 130 3.14 -10.96 -14.26
N GLU A 131 2.41 -11.06 -15.37
CA GLU A 131 1.15 -11.83 -15.45
C GLU A 131 1.37 -13.32 -15.18
N ALA A 132 2.44 -13.92 -15.74
CA ALA A 132 2.75 -15.32 -15.54
C ALA A 132 3.12 -15.64 -14.08
N VAL A 133 3.84 -14.72 -13.41
CA VAL A 133 4.22 -14.86 -11.99
C VAL A 133 2.99 -14.78 -11.09
N VAL A 134 2.04 -13.87 -11.38
CA VAL A 134 0.76 -13.77 -10.63
C VAL A 134 0.04 -15.10 -10.57
N ASN A 135 -0.09 -15.76 -11.73
CA ASN A 135 -0.85 -17.01 -11.85
C ASN A 135 -0.13 -18.21 -11.23
N ALA A 136 1.19 -18.09 -11.01
CA ALA A 136 2.01 -19.16 -10.45
C ALA A 136 1.98 -19.23 -8.91
N ILE A 137 1.48 -18.17 -8.23
CA ILE A 137 1.42 -18.12 -6.77
C ILE A 137 0.06 -18.63 -6.28
N PRO A 138 0.02 -19.54 -5.27
CA PRO A 138 -1.23 -20.06 -4.72
C PRO A 138 -2.14 -18.97 -4.18
N VAL A 139 -3.46 -19.11 -4.40
CA VAL A 139 -4.46 -18.11 -3.98
C VAL A 139 -4.41 -17.91 -2.46
N ASN A 140 -4.33 -18.99 -1.68
CA ASN A 140 -4.26 -18.92 -0.21
C ASN A 140 -3.04 -18.12 0.27
N MET A 141 -1.89 -18.19 -0.43
CA MET A 141 -0.72 -17.37 -0.11
C MET A 141 -0.94 -15.90 -0.42
N LYS A 142 -1.62 -15.55 -1.52
CA LYS A 142 -1.98 -14.15 -1.84
C LYS A 142 -2.88 -13.56 -0.77
N LEU A 143 -3.92 -14.29 -0.38
CA LEU A 143 -4.85 -13.89 0.68
C LEU A 143 -4.15 -13.75 2.04
N ALA A 144 -3.23 -14.67 2.35
CA ALA A 144 -2.44 -14.65 3.57
C ALA A 144 -1.51 -13.41 3.64
N VAL A 145 -0.88 -13.05 2.53
CA VAL A 145 -0.04 -11.83 2.46
C VAL A 145 -0.91 -10.59 2.70
N THR A 146 -2.05 -10.47 2.02
CA THR A 146 -2.98 -9.34 2.23
C THR A 146 -3.44 -9.25 3.69
N GLY A 147 -3.89 -10.35 4.28
CA GLY A 147 -4.32 -10.38 5.68
C GLY A 147 -3.18 -10.10 6.66
N GLY A 148 -1.99 -10.63 6.40
CA GLY A 148 -0.78 -10.41 7.21
C GLY A 148 -0.33 -8.94 7.21
N ILE A 149 -0.31 -8.30 6.03
CA ILE A 149 -0.06 -6.86 5.89
C ILE A 149 -1.12 -6.07 6.67
N GLY A 150 -2.39 -6.47 6.59
CA GLY A 150 -3.47 -5.82 7.33
C GLY A 150 -3.24 -5.83 8.84
N ILE A 151 -2.92 -7.00 9.42
CA ILE A 151 -2.62 -7.10 10.87
C ILE A 151 -1.36 -6.30 11.22
N PHE A 152 -0.34 -6.33 10.37
CA PHE A 152 0.91 -5.58 10.59
C PHE A 152 0.65 -4.07 10.63
N ILE A 153 -0.13 -3.53 9.69
CA ILE A 153 -0.50 -2.10 9.66
C ILE A 153 -1.33 -1.74 10.91
N ALA A 154 -2.30 -2.59 11.29
CA ALA A 154 -3.08 -2.39 12.52
C ALA A 154 -2.19 -2.38 13.77
N PHE A 155 -1.19 -3.27 13.83
CA PHE A 155 -0.24 -3.33 14.92
C PHE A 155 0.60 -2.05 15.03
N ILE A 156 1.07 -1.50 13.89
CA ILE A 156 1.74 -0.19 13.87
C ILE A 156 0.83 0.92 14.43
N GLY A 157 -0.45 0.92 14.07
CA GLY A 157 -1.42 1.86 14.63
C GLY A 157 -1.59 1.71 16.15
N LEU A 158 -1.66 0.48 16.64
CA LEU A 158 -1.75 0.17 18.08
C LEU A 158 -0.51 0.64 18.85
N VAL A 159 0.67 0.43 18.29
CA VAL A 159 1.95 0.88 18.89
C VAL A 159 2.06 2.41 18.84
N GLY A 160 1.79 3.01 17.68
CA GLY A 160 1.90 4.48 17.47
C GLY A 160 0.91 5.30 18.30
N SER A 161 -0.20 4.70 18.76
CA SER A 161 -1.18 5.33 19.66
C SER A 161 -0.90 5.08 21.14
N GLY A 162 0.07 4.22 21.48
CA GLY A 162 0.37 3.83 22.85
C GLY A 162 -0.65 2.84 23.44
N ILE A 163 -1.50 2.21 22.61
CA ILE A 163 -2.39 1.11 23.05
C ILE A 163 -1.57 -0.15 23.32
N VAL A 164 -0.59 -0.42 22.46
CA VAL A 164 0.39 -1.48 22.67
C VAL A 164 1.74 -0.84 22.96
N VAL A 165 2.38 -1.27 24.01
CA VAL A 165 3.68 -0.77 24.45
C VAL A 165 4.67 -1.93 24.64
N PRO A 166 6.00 -1.69 24.53
CA PRO A 166 7.00 -2.71 24.78
C PRO A 166 6.96 -3.16 26.25
N ASN A 167 7.21 -4.44 26.49
CA ASN A 167 7.29 -5.04 27.82
C ASN A 167 8.42 -6.07 27.85
N GLU A 168 9.34 -5.96 28.79
CA GLU A 168 10.53 -6.82 28.88
C GLU A 168 10.20 -8.30 29.11
N ALA A 169 9.10 -8.60 29.82
CA ALA A 169 8.72 -9.97 30.13
C ALA A 169 7.88 -10.66 29.06
N THR A 170 7.01 -9.89 28.37
CA THR A 170 6.01 -10.43 27.44
C THR A 170 6.16 -9.89 26.01
N LEU A 171 7.24 -9.13 25.74
CA LEU A 171 7.54 -8.37 24.53
C LEU A 171 6.61 -7.18 24.34
N VAL A 172 5.30 -7.35 24.49
CA VAL A 172 4.29 -6.29 24.37
C VAL A 172 3.26 -6.42 25.50
N SER A 173 2.67 -5.29 25.89
CA SER A 173 1.58 -5.21 26.87
C SER A 173 0.61 -4.09 26.51
N LEU A 174 -0.55 -4.06 27.18
CA LEU A 174 -1.49 -2.95 27.09
C LEU A 174 -0.87 -1.71 27.75
N GLY A 175 -0.88 -0.59 27.04
CA GLY A 175 -0.42 0.70 27.55
C GLY A 175 -1.36 1.32 28.58
N GLU A 176 -0.88 2.34 29.27
CA GLU A 176 -1.70 3.12 30.19
C GLU A 176 -2.70 4.00 29.43
N LEU A 177 -3.82 4.33 30.07
CA LEU A 177 -4.87 5.21 29.54
C LEU A 177 -4.35 6.65 29.40
N SER A 178 -3.54 6.87 28.36
CA SER A 178 -3.03 8.18 28.00
C SER A 178 -4.02 8.95 27.12
N PRO A 179 -3.88 10.29 26.96
CA PRO A 179 -4.69 11.06 26.02
C PRO A 179 -4.61 10.53 24.59
N THR A 180 -3.44 10.10 24.14
CA THR A 180 -3.24 9.52 22.78
C THR A 180 -3.98 8.20 22.61
N PHE A 181 -3.96 7.33 23.65
CA PHE A 181 -4.73 6.09 23.68
C PHE A 181 -6.23 6.37 23.51
N VAL A 182 -6.79 7.29 24.33
CA VAL A 182 -8.22 7.60 24.32
C VAL A 182 -8.65 8.21 22.99
N ILE A 183 -7.87 9.16 22.44
CA ILE A 183 -8.15 9.78 21.14
C ILE A 183 -8.17 8.73 20.02
N ALA A 184 -7.20 7.82 20.03
CA ALA A 184 -7.13 6.75 19.03
C ALA A 184 -8.32 5.79 19.13
N LEU A 185 -8.73 5.40 20.34
CA LEU A 185 -9.87 4.52 20.55
C LEU A 185 -11.19 5.18 20.11
N VAL A 186 -11.39 6.44 20.48
CA VAL A 186 -12.57 7.23 20.04
C VAL A 186 -12.61 7.35 18.52
N GLY A 187 -11.47 7.66 17.90
CA GLY A 187 -11.34 7.74 16.44
C GLY A 187 -11.69 6.43 15.75
N LEU A 188 -11.19 5.30 16.26
CA LEU A 188 -11.48 3.97 15.70
C LEU A 188 -12.98 3.62 15.78
N ILE A 189 -13.59 3.85 16.94
CA ILE A 189 -15.04 3.61 17.13
C ILE A 189 -15.83 4.51 16.17
N LEU A 190 -15.45 5.77 16.06
CA LEU A 190 -16.13 6.72 15.16
C LEU A 190 -16.05 6.27 13.71
N ILE A 191 -14.85 5.90 13.21
CA ILE A 191 -14.66 5.38 11.85
C ILE A 191 -15.58 4.18 11.62
N ALA A 192 -15.56 3.19 12.52
CA ALA A 192 -16.36 1.98 12.39
C ALA A 192 -17.86 2.25 12.37
N VAL A 193 -18.35 3.17 13.21
CA VAL A 193 -19.78 3.55 13.25
C VAL A 193 -20.19 4.31 11.99
N LEU A 194 -19.37 5.23 11.51
CA LEU A 194 -19.65 6.00 10.29
C LEU A 194 -19.62 5.08 9.06
N ASP A 195 -18.67 4.18 8.96
CA ASP A 195 -18.59 3.22 7.87
C ASP A 195 -19.81 2.28 7.87
N LYS A 196 -20.19 1.75 9.04
CA LYS A 196 -21.42 0.95 9.19
C LYS A 196 -22.69 1.70 8.74
N ARG A 197 -22.70 3.02 8.86
CA ARG A 197 -23.80 3.90 8.37
C ARG A 197 -23.68 4.25 6.89
N GLY A 198 -22.64 3.78 6.20
CA GLY A 198 -22.39 4.08 4.78
C GLY A 198 -21.89 5.51 4.53
N VAL A 199 -21.31 6.17 5.53
CA VAL A 199 -20.72 7.50 5.35
C VAL A 199 -19.42 7.37 4.55
N LYS A 200 -19.44 7.93 3.34
CA LYS A 200 -18.24 7.97 2.48
C LYS A 200 -17.16 8.85 3.10
N GLY A 201 -15.91 8.36 3.06
CA GLY A 201 -14.80 9.06 3.72
C GLY A 201 -14.81 8.97 5.24
N SER A 202 -15.45 7.94 5.83
CA SER A 202 -15.50 7.67 7.27
C SER A 202 -14.11 7.74 7.93
N ILE A 203 -13.08 7.21 7.27
CA ILE A 203 -11.69 7.24 7.75
C ILE A 203 -11.18 8.68 7.85
N LEU A 204 -11.38 9.49 6.80
CA LEU A 204 -10.98 10.90 6.82
C LEU A 204 -11.70 11.69 7.91
N VAL A 205 -13.01 11.49 8.06
CA VAL A 205 -13.80 12.12 9.14
C VAL A 205 -13.28 11.71 10.52
N GLY A 206 -12.94 10.43 10.69
CA GLY A 206 -12.34 9.94 11.93
C GLY A 206 -11.01 10.62 12.25
N ILE A 207 -10.13 10.77 11.27
CA ILE A 207 -8.85 11.48 11.43
C ILE A 207 -9.10 12.95 11.81
N VAL A 208 -10.01 13.63 11.10
CA VAL A 208 -10.32 15.05 11.39
C VAL A 208 -10.82 15.21 12.82
N VAL A 209 -11.79 14.39 13.25
CA VAL A 209 -12.33 14.47 14.62
C VAL A 209 -11.25 14.14 15.65
N SER A 210 -10.45 13.09 15.44
CA SER A 210 -9.33 12.74 16.33
C SER A 210 -8.29 13.86 16.40
N SER A 211 -7.99 14.52 15.28
CA SER A 211 -7.08 15.68 15.24
C SER A 211 -7.65 16.85 16.03
N LEU A 212 -8.94 17.16 15.87
CA LEU A 212 -9.60 18.22 16.62
C LEU A 212 -9.58 17.94 18.13
N LEU A 213 -9.78 16.69 18.55
CA LEU A 213 -9.67 16.28 19.94
C LEU A 213 -8.22 16.45 20.46
N ALA A 214 -7.23 16.04 19.66
CA ALA A 214 -5.82 16.18 20.01
C ALA A 214 -5.41 17.67 20.11
N TRP A 215 -5.82 18.51 19.15
CA TRP A 215 -5.56 19.95 19.17
C TRP A 215 -6.31 20.64 20.32
N GLY A 216 -7.55 20.24 20.62
CA GLY A 216 -8.28 20.71 21.79
C GLY A 216 -7.54 20.40 23.08
N TYR A 217 -6.98 19.18 23.20
CA TYR A 217 -6.13 18.81 24.32
C TYR A 217 -4.85 19.64 24.40
N ALA A 218 -4.22 19.94 23.26
CA ALA A 218 -3.01 20.78 23.20
C ALA A 218 -3.25 22.23 23.61
N LEU A 219 -4.45 22.78 23.38
CA LEU A 219 -4.84 24.10 23.83
C LEU A 219 -4.97 24.18 25.36
N VAL A 220 -5.44 23.09 26.01
CA VAL A 220 -5.64 23.04 27.48
C VAL A 220 -4.32 22.68 28.18
N ASN A 221 -3.53 21.77 27.63
CA ASN A 221 -2.30 21.23 28.23
C ASN A 221 -1.10 21.30 27.27
N PRO A 222 -0.61 22.49 26.90
CA PRO A 222 0.36 22.65 25.81
C PRO A 222 1.73 22.00 26.10
N ALA A 223 2.16 21.92 27.36
CA ALA A 223 3.43 21.29 27.73
C ALA A 223 3.38 19.77 27.50
N HIS A 224 2.40 19.11 28.09
CA HIS A 224 2.22 17.67 27.97
C HIS A 224 1.84 17.23 26.52
N ALA A 225 1.09 18.06 25.80
CA ALA A 225 0.78 17.77 24.40
C ALA A 225 2.05 17.72 23.53
N ARG A 226 3.02 18.59 23.76
CA ARG A 226 4.32 18.56 23.04
C ARG A 226 5.12 17.30 23.35
N GLU A 227 5.12 16.85 24.59
CA GLU A 227 5.75 15.58 25.00
C GLU A 227 5.11 14.38 24.26
N LEU A 228 3.80 14.45 23.98
CA LEU A 228 3.04 13.45 23.23
C LEU A 228 3.13 13.64 21.70
N GLY A 229 3.93 14.59 21.19
CA GLY A 229 4.07 14.86 19.76
C GLY A 229 2.84 15.51 19.12
N ILE A 230 1.99 16.19 19.90
CA ILE A 230 0.81 16.89 19.40
C ILE A 230 1.12 18.38 19.23
N TYR A 231 1.08 18.85 17.99
CA TYR A 231 1.35 20.25 17.60
C TYR A 231 0.12 20.84 16.91
N LEU A 232 -0.07 22.15 17.09
CA LEU A 232 -1.12 22.88 16.37
C LEU A 232 -0.64 23.24 14.97
N PRO A 233 -1.56 23.34 13.99
CA PRO A 233 -1.21 23.73 12.63
C PRO A 233 -0.68 25.16 12.57
N ASP A 234 0.41 25.35 11.82
CA ASP A 234 1.03 26.66 11.56
C ASP A 234 0.49 27.26 10.25
N GLY A 235 -0.82 27.53 10.24
CA GLY A 235 -1.54 28.07 9.09
C GLY A 235 -2.42 27.05 8.36
N ILE A 236 -3.05 27.51 7.26
CA ILE A 236 -3.98 26.70 6.45
C ILE A 236 -3.37 26.38 5.09
N PHE A 237 -2.76 27.37 4.45
CA PHE A 237 -2.21 27.25 3.10
C PHE A 237 -0.69 27.48 3.11
N LYS A 238 0.04 26.50 2.62
CA LYS A 238 1.48 26.62 2.38
C LYS A 238 1.88 25.56 1.36
N PHE A 239 2.66 25.97 0.37
CA PHE A 239 3.36 25.02 -0.49
C PHE A 239 4.71 24.69 0.15
N GLU A 240 4.93 23.42 0.46
CA GLU A 240 6.21 22.92 0.95
C GLU A 240 7.01 22.33 -0.21
N SER A 241 8.28 22.74 -0.31
CA SER A 241 9.17 22.22 -1.35
C SER A 241 9.55 20.77 -1.05
N MET A 242 9.46 19.88 -2.05
CA MET A 242 9.98 18.51 -1.94
C MET A 242 11.49 18.40 -2.22
N ALA A 243 12.18 19.51 -2.56
CA ALA A 243 13.60 19.51 -2.89
C ALA A 243 14.52 18.83 -1.83
N PRO A 244 14.22 18.85 -0.53
CA PRO A 244 15.02 18.15 0.47
C PRO A 244 15.06 16.62 0.29
N ILE A 245 14.04 16.02 -0.35
CA ILE A 245 13.90 14.57 -0.52
C ILE A 245 13.93 14.13 -1.98
N ALA A 246 13.58 15.01 -2.91
CA ALA A 246 13.51 14.67 -4.33
C ALA A 246 14.92 14.42 -4.92
N GLY A 247 15.02 13.34 -5.69
CA GLY A 247 16.28 12.95 -6.36
C GLY A 247 17.38 12.46 -5.42
N LYS A 248 17.08 12.21 -4.15
CA LYS A 248 18.05 11.76 -3.13
C LYS A 248 18.23 10.25 -3.16
N LEU A 249 18.60 9.71 -4.33
CA LEU A 249 18.91 8.29 -4.49
C LEU A 249 20.40 8.06 -4.24
N ASP A 250 20.75 7.06 -3.41
CA ASP A 250 22.13 6.69 -3.13
C ASP A 250 22.50 5.36 -3.82
N PHE A 251 23.07 5.48 -5.02
CA PHE A 251 23.64 4.33 -5.75
C PHE A 251 25.02 3.92 -5.23
N GLY A 252 25.72 4.77 -4.47
CA GLY A 252 27.03 4.47 -3.91
C GLY A 252 27.00 3.31 -2.94
N TYR A 253 25.94 3.21 -2.15
CA TYR A 253 25.70 2.08 -1.23
C TYR A 253 25.67 0.72 -1.97
N VAL A 254 25.04 0.67 -3.13
CA VAL A 254 24.88 -0.55 -3.94
C VAL A 254 26.19 -0.97 -4.60
N MET A 255 27.09 -0.02 -4.87
CA MET A 255 28.40 -0.28 -5.50
C MET A 255 29.39 -0.93 -4.53
N ASP A 256 29.17 -0.85 -3.21
CA ASP A 256 29.98 -1.56 -2.22
C ASP A 256 29.56 -3.06 -2.16
N PRO A 257 30.46 -4.00 -2.50
CA PRO A 257 30.14 -5.44 -2.46
C PRO A 257 29.67 -5.95 -1.10
N LYS A 258 30.03 -5.26 -0.01
CA LYS A 258 29.60 -5.64 1.35
C LYS A 258 28.10 -5.41 1.56
N ASN A 259 27.57 -4.38 0.93
CA ASN A 259 26.17 -3.95 1.08
C ASN A 259 25.24 -4.61 0.05
N LEU A 260 25.81 -5.13 -1.05
CA LEU A 260 25.05 -5.64 -2.19
C LEU A 260 24.05 -6.73 -1.78
N LYS A 261 24.43 -7.63 -0.88
CA LYS A 261 23.55 -8.72 -0.40
C LYS A 261 22.33 -8.17 0.32
N THR A 262 22.54 -7.25 1.25
CA THR A 262 21.47 -6.59 2.01
C THR A 262 20.56 -5.79 1.08
N PHE A 263 21.14 -5.04 0.14
CA PHE A 263 20.36 -4.29 -0.85
C PHE A 263 19.48 -5.20 -1.71
N ILE A 264 20.01 -6.32 -2.22
CA ILE A 264 19.24 -7.30 -3.00
C ILE A 264 18.08 -7.88 -2.16
N ALA A 265 18.32 -8.21 -0.90
CA ALA A 265 17.29 -8.75 -0.03
C ALA A 265 16.14 -7.74 0.22
N VAL A 266 16.49 -6.47 0.45
CA VAL A 266 15.51 -5.37 0.60
C VAL A 266 14.75 -5.17 -0.70
N LEU A 267 15.46 -5.08 -1.84
CA LEU A 267 14.86 -4.95 -3.17
C LEU A 267 13.89 -6.09 -3.49
N CYS A 268 14.29 -7.34 -3.26
CA CYS A 268 13.42 -8.50 -3.48
C CYS A 268 12.18 -8.43 -2.60
N THR A 269 12.31 -7.98 -1.35
CA THR A 269 11.16 -7.85 -0.46
C THR A 269 10.18 -6.78 -0.97
N PHE A 270 10.66 -5.62 -1.40
CA PHE A 270 9.82 -4.60 -2.03
C PHE A 270 9.10 -5.17 -3.26
N LEU A 271 9.86 -5.79 -4.19
CA LEU A 271 9.31 -6.40 -5.40
C LEU A 271 8.16 -7.38 -5.10
N PHE A 272 8.31 -8.23 -4.08
CA PHE A 272 7.27 -9.21 -3.78
C PHE A 272 6.08 -8.60 -3.07
N VAL A 273 6.30 -7.72 -2.10
CA VAL A 273 5.21 -7.09 -1.36
C VAL A 273 4.36 -6.24 -2.30
N ASP A 274 4.97 -5.39 -3.13
CA ASP A 274 4.26 -4.56 -4.11
C ASP A 274 3.53 -5.41 -5.16
N PHE A 275 4.18 -6.46 -5.61
CA PHE A 275 3.58 -7.39 -6.56
C PHE A 275 2.26 -7.97 -6.04
N PHE A 276 2.25 -8.47 -4.78
CA PHE A 276 1.06 -9.04 -4.17
C PHE A 276 -0.01 -7.98 -3.90
N ASP A 277 0.40 -6.81 -3.43
CA ASP A 277 -0.51 -5.72 -3.09
C ASP A 277 -1.23 -5.19 -4.33
N THR A 278 -0.48 -4.85 -5.38
CA THR A 278 -1.04 -4.33 -6.64
C THR A 278 -1.99 -5.33 -7.29
N VAL A 279 -1.57 -6.60 -7.43
CA VAL A 279 -2.40 -7.61 -8.10
C VAL A 279 -3.64 -7.93 -7.29
N GLY A 280 -3.49 -8.12 -5.98
CA GLY A 280 -4.61 -8.37 -5.08
C GLY A 280 -5.65 -7.26 -5.15
N THR A 281 -5.18 -6.02 -5.15
CA THR A 281 -6.05 -4.84 -5.22
C THR A 281 -6.71 -4.69 -6.58
N LEU A 282 -5.98 -4.82 -7.69
CA LEU A 282 -6.54 -4.73 -9.04
C LEU A 282 -7.66 -5.77 -9.26
N VAL A 283 -7.41 -7.02 -8.88
CA VAL A 283 -8.42 -8.09 -9.00
C VAL A 283 -9.59 -7.84 -8.06
N GLY A 284 -9.34 -7.51 -6.80
CA GLY A 284 -10.37 -7.27 -5.80
C GLY A 284 -11.29 -6.11 -6.16
N VAL A 285 -10.75 -4.98 -6.62
CA VAL A 285 -11.54 -3.81 -7.05
C VAL A 285 -12.28 -4.12 -8.33
N SER A 286 -11.65 -4.77 -9.32
CA SER A 286 -12.30 -5.14 -10.58
C SER A 286 -13.44 -6.13 -10.38
N SER A 287 -13.31 -7.07 -9.45
CA SER A 287 -14.36 -8.02 -9.08
C SER A 287 -15.58 -7.30 -8.48
N LYS A 288 -15.36 -6.42 -7.49
CA LYS A 288 -16.44 -5.59 -6.91
C LYS A 288 -17.10 -4.66 -7.94
N ALA A 289 -16.36 -4.29 -8.98
CA ALA A 289 -16.78 -3.45 -10.08
C ALA A 289 -17.61 -4.18 -11.13
N ASN A 290 -17.67 -5.52 -11.10
CA ASN A 290 -18.11 -6.36 -12.21
C ASN A 290 -17.39 -5.97 -13.53
N MET A 291 -16.09 -5.72 -13.46
CA MET A 291 -15.24 -5.33 -14.59
C MET A 291 -14.34 -6.49 -15.07
N LEU A 292 -14.37 -7.64 -14.41
CA LEU A 292 -13.64 -8.82 -14.86
C LEU A 292 -14.24 -9.35 -16.17
N ASP A 293 -13.39 -9.83 -17.07
CA ASP A 293 -13.83 -10.53 -18.28
C ASP A 293 -14.40 -11.93 -17.95
N GLU A 294 -14.85 -12.68 -18.98
CA GLU A 294 -15.43 -14.02 -18.82
C GLU A 294 -14.42 -15.03 -18.25
N GLU A 295 -13.13 -14.80 -18.44
CA GLU A 295 -12.04 -15.60 -17.91
C GLU A 295 -11.60 -15.14 -16.50
N GLY A 296 -12.19 -14.07 -15.94
CA GLY A 296 -11.87 -13.54 -14.62
C GLY A 296 -10.65 -12.61 -14.59
N ASN A 297 -10.21 -12.07 -15.74
CA ASN A 297 -9.07 -11.16 -15.81
C ASN A 297 -9.51 -9.69 -15.74
N VAL A 298 -8.61 -8.85 -15.26
CA VAL A 298 -8.79 -7.39 -15.23
C VAL A 298 -8.58 -6.81 -16.64
N PRO A 299 -9.50 -5.98 -17.15
CA PRO A 299 -9.31 -5.31 -18.44
C PRO A 299 -8.02 -4.47 -18.43
N ASN A 300 -7.28 -4.49 -19.53
CA ASN A 300 -6.04 -3.70 -19.67
C ASN A 300 -5.01 -3.92 -18.56
N VAL A 301 -5.00 -5.08 -17.90
CA VAL A 301 -4.13 -5.36 -16.73
C VAL A 301 -2.65 -5.04 -16.99
N GLY A 302 -2.11 -5.39 -18.16
CA GLY A 302 -0.73 -5.07 -18.50
C GLY A 302 -0.45 -3.57 -18.55
N ARG A 303 -1.41 -2.74 -18.98
CA ARG A 303 -1.30 -1.28 -18.96
C ARG A 303 -1.45 -0.70 -17.56
N ALA A 304 -2.32 -1.29 -16.72
CA ALA A 304 -2.45 -0.92 -15.33
C ALA A 304 -1.16 -1.19 -14.56
N LEU A 305 -0.56 -2.37 -14.75
CA LEU A 305 0.71 -2.75 -14.16
C LEU A 305 1.88 -1.87 -14.64
N LEU A 306 1.83 -1.39 -15.89
CA LEU A 306 2.82 -0.42 -16.40
C LEU A 306 2.64 0.95 -15.76
N ALA A 307 1.41 1.43 -15.61
CA ALA A 307 1.13 2.70 -14.94
C ALA A 307 1.59 2.69 -13.49
N ASP A 308 1.35 1.60 -12.78
CA ASP A 308 1.80 1.34 -11.42
C ASP A 308 3.34 1.37 -11.30
N ALA A 309 4.04 0.63 -12.17
CA ALA A 309 5.52 0.60 -12.18
C ALA A 309 6.15 1.96 -12.51
N LEU A 310 5.56 2.72 -13.46
CA LEU A 310 6.00 4.07 -13.77
C LEU A 310 5.76 5.03 -12.61
N ALA A 311 4.61 4.90 -11.92
CA ALA A 311 4.28 5.70 -10.74
C ALA A 311 5.23 5.42 -9.58
N THR A 312 5.58 4.15 -9.32
CA THR A 312 6.56 3.73 -8.31
C THR A 312 7.94 4.30 -8.61
N THR A 313 8.41 4.15 -9.88
CA THR A 313 9.72 4.69 -10.30
C THR A 313 9.78 6.21 -10.13
N ALA A 314 8.76 6.93 -10.58
CA ALA A 314 8.72 8.38 -10.42
C ALA A 314 8.52 8.81 -8.97
N GLY A 315 7.69 8.10 -8.20
CA GLY A 315 7.44 8.35 -6.79
C GLY A 315 8.71 8.25 -5.95
N SER A 316 9.55 7.24 -6.19
CA SER A 316 10.84 7.09 -5.50
C SER A 316 11.80 8.27 -5.78
N VAL A 317 11.81 8.79 -7.01
CA VAL A 317 12.56 10.02 -7.36
C VAL A 317 11.96 11.24 -6.67
N MET A 318 10.64 11.30 -6.45
CA MET A 318 9.99 12.37 -5.69
C MET A 318 10.23 12.26 -4.19
N GLY A 319 10.70 11.13 -3.68
CA GLY A 319 11.00 10.89 -2.27
C GLY A 319 9.88 10.19 -1.50
N VAL A 320 9.01 9.43 -2.19
CA VAL A 320 8.03 8.55 -1.54
C VAL A 320 8.38 7.08 -1.83
N SER A 321 7.89 6.17 -1.00
CA SER A 321 8.04 4.74 -1.23
C SER A 321 7.15 4.28 -2.40
N THR A 322 6.98 2.99 -2.58
CA THR A 322 6.21 2.38 -3.67
C THR A 322 4.81 2.99 -3.80
N VAL A 323 4.43 3.36 -5.03
CA VAL A 323 3.09 3.86 -5.38
C VAL A 323 2.28 2.71 -5.95
N THR A 324 1.15 2.38 -5.35
CA THR A 324 0.33 1.21 -5.69
C THR A 324 -1.15 1.57 -5.80
N THR A 325 -1.94 0.66 -6.38
CA THR A 325 -3.39 0.81 -6.53
C THR A 325 -4.10 0.69 -5.19
N PHE A 326 -5.05 1.58 -4.90
CA PHE A 326 -5.80 1.63 -3.64
C PHE A 326 -7.14 0.90 -3.72
N VAL A 327 -7.44 0.07 -2.70
CA VAL A 327 -8.70 -0.70 -2.56
C VAL A 327 -9.91 0.25 -2.46
N GLU A 328 -9.73 1.43 -1.93
CA GLU A 328 -10.71 2.50 -1.82
C GLU A 328 -11.28 2.95 -3.17
N SER A 329 -10.58 2.66 -4.27
CA SER A 329 -11.11 2.84 -5.64
C SER A 329 -12.43 2.12 -5.85
N SER A 330 -12.68 1.04 -5.10
CA SER A 330 -13.96 0.32 -5.13
C SER A 330 -15.16 1.21 -4.80
N THR A 331 -15.00 2.23 -3.96
CA THR A 331 -16.08 3.15 -3.59
C THR A 331 -16.53 4.01 -4.76
N GLY A 332 -15.59 4.56 -5.53
CA GLY A 332 -15.91 5.31 -6.75
C GLY A 332 -16.50 4.43 -7.85
N VAL A 333 -16.00 3.20 -7.95
CA VAL A 333 -16.55 2.23 -8.91
C VAL A 333 -18.01 1.86 -8.58
N ILE A 334 -18.35 1.70 -7.31
CA ILE A 334 -19.73 1.49 -6.85
C ILE A 334 -20.61 2.70 -7.20
N GLU A 335 -20.08 3.93 -7.17
CA GLU A 335 -20.79 5.15 -7.61
C GLU A 335 -20.97 5.24 -9.13
N GLY A 336 -20.37 4.35 -9.88
CA GLY A 336 -20.52 4.26 -11.32
C GLY A 336 -19.33 4.75 -12.14
N GLY A 337 -18.17 4.99 -11.51
CA GLY A 337 -16.89 5.21 -12.21
C GLY A 337 -16.50 3.97 -13.01
N ARG A 338 -16.17 4.16 -14.28
CA ARG A 338 -15.83 3.06 -15.20
C ARG A 338 -14.67 3.38 -16.11
N THR A 339 -14.16 4.59 -16.05
CA THR A 339 -13.13 5.07 -16.97
C THR A 339 -12.00 5.76 -16.24
N GLY A 340 -10.89 6.00 -16.93
CA GLY A 340 -9.76 6.73 -16.38
C GLY A 340 -10.07 8.17 -15.95
N TRP A 341 -11.22 8.75 -16.33
CA TRP A 341 -11.63 10.07 -15.85
C TRP A 341 -11.87 10.10 -14.35
N THR A 342 -12.33 9.00 -13.77
CA THR A 342 -12.42 8.85 -12.30
C THR A 342 -11.04 8.99 -11.66
N ALA A 343 -10.03 8.27 -12.15
CA ALA A 343 -8.65 8.35 -11.64
C ALA A 343 -8.04 9.75 -11.84
N ILE A 344 -8.24 10.36 -13.01
CA ILE A 344 -7.77 11.73 -13.28
C ILE A 344 -8.39 12.74 -12.30
N THR A 345 -9.68 12.60 -11.98
CA THR A 345 -10.35 13.46 -10.98
C THR A 345 -9.68 13.33 -9.62
N VAL A 346 -9.36 12.12 -9.19
CA VAL A 346 -8.61 11.88 -7.94
C VAL A 346 -7.23 12.58 -8.00
N GLY A 347 -6.49 12.41 -9.10
CA GLY A 347 -5.19 13.04 -9.28
C GLY A 347 -5.24 14.57 -9.17
N VAL A 348 -6.24 15.21 -9.77
CA VAL A 348 -6.45 16.67 -9.67
C VAL A 348 -6.74 17.08 -8.22
N LEU A 349 -7.53 16.32 -7.49
CA LEU A 349 -7.84 16.60 -6.08
C LEU A 349 -6.60 16.45 -5.19
N PHE A 350 -5.69 15.51 -5.46
CA PHE A 350 -4.40 15.44 -4.78
C PHE A 350 -3.53 16.66 -5.03
N ILE A 351 -3.50 17.19 -6.27
CA ILE A 351 -2.77 18.44 -6.58
C ILE A 351 -3.35 19.61 -5.78
N VAL A 352 -4.66 19.69 -5.63
CA VAL A 352 -5.30 20.74 -4.80
C VAL A 352 -4.95 20.55 -3.33
N ALA A 353 -4.97 19.31 -2.84
CA ALA A 353 -4.74 18.99 -1.43
C ALA A 353 -3.32 19.34 -0.95
N MET A 354 -2.30 19.32 -1.82
CA MET A 354 -0.91 19.60 -1.42
C MET A 354 -0.71 21.02 -0.87
N PHE A 355 -1.58 21.98 -1.21
CA PHE A 355 -1.52 23.35 -0.71
C PHE A 355 -2.00 23.50 0.74
N PHE A 356 -2.63 22.46 1.30
CA PHE A 356 -3.07 22.41 2.70
C PHE A 356 -2.04 21.72 3.61
N SER A 357 -0.79 21.68 3.21
CA SER A 357 0.32 21.02 3.91
C SER A 357 0.38 21.30 5.43
N PRO A 358 0.21 22.55 5.93
CA PRO A 358 0.29 22.81 7.38
C PRO A 358 -0.74 22.03 8.21
N ILE A 359 -1.93 21.81 7.65
CA ILE A 359 -2.98 21.04 8.33
C ILE A 359 -2.57 19.57 8.40
N PHE A 360 -2.10 19.00 7.28
CA PHE A 360 -1.72 17.59 7.23
C PHE A 360 -0.49 17.27 8.09
N VAL A 361 0.50 18.15 8.12
CA VAL A 361 1.70 18.00 8.96
C VAL A 361 1.35 18.05 10.46
N ALA A 362 0.36 18.85 10.84
CA ALA A 362 -0.06 18.99 12.23
C ALA A 362 -0.94 17.82 12.74
N ILE A 363 -1.39 16.91 11.86
CA ILE A 363 -2.15 15.72 12.26
C ILE A 363 -1.24 14.79 13.06
N PRO A 364 -1.50 14.56 14.36
CA PRO A 364 -0.63 13.75 15.19
C PRO A 364 -0.81 12.25 14.94
N GLY A 365 0.20 11.45 15.30
CA GLY A 365 0.16 9.99 15.12
C GLY A 365 -1.04 9.31 15.79
N CYS A 366 -1.50 9.79 16.93
CA CYS A 366 -2.69 9.27 17.58
C CYS A 366 -4.00 9.51 16.81
N ALA A 367 -4.02 10.49 15.90
CA ALA A 367 -5.17 10.73 15.04
C ALA A 367 -5.11 9.92 13.73
N THR A 368 -3.91 9.54 13.26
CA THR A 368 -3.75 8.64 12.10
C THR A 368 -3.83 7.16 12.48
N ALA A 369 -3.51 6.80 13.71
CA ALA A 369 -3.54 5.43 14.22
C ALA A 369 -4.90 4.72 14.02
N PRO A 370 -6.06 5.35 14.27
CA PRO A 370 -7.38 4.77 13.99
C PRO A 370 -7.54 4.33 12.53
N ALA A 371 -7.02 5.12 11.60
CA ALA A 371 -7.07 4.79 10.17
C ALA A 371 -6.25 3.53 9.87
N LEU A 372 -5.01 3.44 10.40
CA LEU A 372 -4.16 2.25 10.24
C LEU A 372 -4.84 1.00 10.81
N MET A 373 -5.42 1.09 12.01
CA MET A 373 -6.15 -0.02 12.62
C MET A 373 -7.36 -0.43 11.79
N TYR A 374 -8.12 0.53 11.28
CA TYR A 374 -9.32 0.26 10.51
C TYR A 374 -9.02 -0.31 9.12
N VAL A 375 -8.03 0.23 8.42
CA VAL A 375 -7.58 -0.32 7.12
C VAL A 375 -7.02 -1.73 7.32
N GLY A 376 -6.25 -1.96 8.37
CA GLY A 376 -5.79 -3.30 8.73
C GLY A 376 -6.94 -4.28 8.93
N TYR A 377 -8.01 -3.86 9.60
CA TYR A 377 -9.24 -4.64 9.75
C TYR A 377 -9.91 -4.95 8.39
N LEU A 378 -9.99 -3.98 7.48
CA LEU A 378 -10.56 -4.20 6.15
C LEU A 378 -9.73 -5.22 5.34
N MET A 379 -8.41 -5.15 5.41
CA MET A 379 -7.50 -6.09 4.72
C MET A 379 -7.57 -7.50 5.34
N LEU A 380 -7.83 -7.61 6.65
CA LEU A 380 -7.98 -8.89 7.34
C LEU A 380 -9.16 -9.72 6.79
N SER A 381 -10.15 -9.09 6.18
CA SER A 381 -11.28 -9.79 5.58
C SER A 381 -10.85 -10.83 4.53
N ALA A 382 -9.69 -10.63 3.88
CA ALA A 382 -9.14 -11.61 2.93
C ALA A 382 -8.84 -12.98 3.57
N VAL A 383 -8.61 -13.02 4.87
CA VAL A 383 -8.33 -14.27 5.60
C VAL A 383 -9.53 -15.22 5.64
N THR A 384 -10.76 -14.69 5.55
CA THR A 384 -11.97 -15.50 5.56
C THR A 384 -12.13 -16.40 4.33
N ASP A 385 -11.43 -16.07 3.23
CA ASP A 385 -11.46 -16.82 1.98
C ASP A 385 -10.34 -17.87 1.90
N ILE A 386 -9.49 -17.99 2.94
CA ILE A 386 -8.43 -19.00 3.01
C ILE A 386 -9.01 -20.36 3.41
N ASP A 387 -8.68 -21.38 2.63
CA ASP A 387 -9.00 -22.76 3.00
C ASP A 387 -8.01 -23.32 4.04
N PHE A 388 -8.36 -23.17 5.32
CA PHE A 388 -7.60 -23.73 6.43
C PHE A 388 -7.80 -25.24 6.62
N SER A 389 -8.76 -25.87 5.96
CA SER A 389 -8.97 -27.33 6.03
C SER A 389 -7.83 -28.10 5.37
N ASN A 390 -7.20 -27.50 4.36
CA ASN A 390 -6.03 -28.03 3.69
C ASN A 390 -4.74 -27.59 4.41
N ILE A 391 -4.21 -28.45 5.27
CA ILE A 391 -3.06 -28.14 6.13
C ILE A 391 -1.81 -27.71 5.34
N THR A 392 -1.60 -28.21 4.11
CA THR A 392 -0.41 -27.91 3.30
C THR A 392 -0.46 -26.50 2.69
N GLU A 393 -1.59 -25.83 2.79
CA GLU A 393 -1.81 -24.44 2.38
C GLU A 393 -2.18 -23.56 3.57
N GLY A 394 -3.05 -24.05 4.46
CA GLY A 394 -3.53 -23.30 5.62
C GLY A 394 -2.45 -23.00 6.65
N LEU A 395 -1.54 -23.95 6.94
CA LEU A 395 -0.45 -23.70 7.90
C LEU A 395 0.57 -22.69 7.37
N PRO A 396 1.05 -22.74 6.11
CA PRO A 396 1.87 -21.67 5.54
C PRO A 396 1.17 -20.31 5.53
N ALA A 397 -0.13 -20.28 5.23
CA ALA A 397 -0.93 -19.04 5.30
C ALA A 397 -0.95 -18.47 6.72
N PHE A 398 -1.20 -19.30 7.74
CA PHE A 398 -1.15 -18.92 9.15
C PHE A 398 0.24 -18.36 9.55
N ILE A 399 1.31 -19.05 9.15
CA ILE A 399 2.69 -18.61 9.43
C ILE A 399 2.97 -17.24 8.79
N THR A 400 2.49 -17.01 7.56
CA THR A 400 2.62 -15.72 6.88
C THR A 400 1.91 -14.61 7.66
N ILE A 401 0.63 -14.84 8.00
CA ILE A 401 -0.23 -13.88 8.68
C ILE A 401 0.34 -13.52 10.08
N ALA A 402 0.69 -14.53 10.86
CA ALA A 402 1.21 -14.32 12.20
C ALA A 402 2.66 -13.79 12.20
N GLY A 403 3.47 -14.23 11.23
CA GLY A 403 4.87 -13.83 11.13
C GLY A 403 5.07 -12.35 10.96
N MET A 404 4.27 -11.67 10.13
CA MET A 404 4.44 -10.25 9.82
C MET A 404 4.37 -9.33 11.06
N PRO A 405 3.32 -9.35 11.88
CA PRO A 405 3.26 -8.52 13.07
C PRO A 405 4.23 -8.98 14.18
N LEU A 406 4.48 -10.28 14.33
CA LEU A 406 5.33 -10.82 15.39
C LEU A 406 6.83 -10.58 15.15
N THR A 407 7.28 -10.54 13.89
CA THR A 407 8.66 -10.18 13.53
C THR A 407 8.83 -8.68 13.29
N TYR A 408 7.73 -7.91 13.35
CA TYR A 408 7.70 -6.50 12.94
C TYR A 408 8.21 -6.29 11.51
N SER A 409 7.99 -7.26 10.62
CA SER A 409 8.53 -7.27 9.25
C SER A 409 7.61 -8.04 8.29
N ILE A 410 7.10 -7.35 7.27
CA ILE A 410 6.36 -7.99 6.17
C ILE A 410 7.26 -8.99 5.45
N GLY A 411 8.53 -8.62 5.20
CA GLY A 411 9.48 -9.45 4.48
C GLY A 411 9.83 -10.76 5.20
N ASP A 412 9.89 -10.76 6.52
CA ASP A 412 10.20 -11.95 7.30
C ASP A 412 8.99 -12.86 7.42
N GLY A 413 7.80 -12.29 7.64
CA GLY A 413 6.55 -13.05 7.60
C GLY A 413 6.33 -13.73 6.24
N LEU A 414 6.58 -13.01 5.14
CA LEU A 414 6.51 -13.57 3.78
C LEU A 414 7.57 -14.67 3.57
N THR A 415 8.80 -14.45 4.04
CA THR A 415 9.90 -15.43 3.97
C THR A 415 9.51 -16.73 4.66
N LEU A 416 9.05 -16.66 5.91
CA LEU A 416 8.61 -17.83 6.67
C LEU A 416 7.43 -18.55 6.00
N GLY A 417 6.48 -17.79 5.46
CA GLY A 417 5.32 -18.33 4.76
C GLY A 417 5.67 -19.09 3.50
N VAL A 418 6.48 -18.50 2.62
CA VAL A 418 6.90 -19.14 1.36
C VAL A 418 7.76 -20.38 1.63
N LEU A 419 8.70 -20.28 2.56
CA LEU A 419 9.55 -21.44 2.92
C LEU A 419 8.71 -22.58 3.50
N SER A 420 7.80 -22.28 4.42
CA SER A 420 6.92 -23.29 5.00
C SER A 420 6.02 -23.95 3.93
N TYR A 421 5.50 -23.16 2.97
CA TYR A 421 4.71 -23.69 1.86
C TYR A 421 5.51 -24.67 1.00
N VAL A 422 6.70 -24.26 0.55
CA VAL A 422 7.51 -25.08 -0.35
C VAL A 422 8.02 -26.35 0.36
N VAL A 423 8.59 -26.22 1.56
CA VAL A 423 9.12 -27.35 2.33
C VAL A 423 8.00 -28.36 2.66
N MET A 424 6.86 -27.88 3.12
CA MET A 424 5.73 -28.73 3.50
C MET A 424 5.15 -29.50 2.31
N ASN A 425 4.96 -28.82 1.17
CA ASN A 425 4.45 -29.48 -0.03
C ASN A 425 5.48 -30.42 -0.66
N LEU A 426 6.78 -30.13 -0.57
CA LEU A 426 7.83 -31.07 -0.98
C LEU A 426 7.79 -32.35 -0.13
N ILE A 427 7.73 -32.22 1.21
CA ILE A 427 7.65 -33.36 2.12
C ILE A 427 6.36 -34.15 1.87
N TYR A 428 5.22 -33.45 1.73
CA TYR A 428 3.94 -34.08 1.41
C TYR A 428 4.02 -34.90 0.11
N ASN A 429 4.63 -34.37 -0.94
CA ASN A 429 4.78 -35.05 -2.22
C ASN A 429 5.71 -36.26 -2.16
N LEU A 430 6.68 -36.30 -1.21
CA LEU A 430 7.55 -37.45 -1.01
C LEU A 430 6.82 -38.65 -0.38
N ILE A 431 5.86 -38.38 0.52
CA ILE A 431 5.13 -39.42 1.26
C ILE A 431 3.78 -39.79 0.61
N SER A 432 3.26 -38.93 -0.28
CA SER A 432 1.96 -39.13 -0.93
C SER A 432 2.04 -40.01 -2.19
N LYS A 433 0.94 -40.69 -2.52
CA LYS A 433 0.79 -41.40 -3.78
C LYS A 433 0.88 -40.41 -4.94
N LYS A 434 1.28 -40.88 -6.11
CA LYS A 434 1.49 -40.06 -7.32
C LYS A 434 0.25 -39.24 -7.71
N GLU A 435 -0.94 -39.77 -7.44
CA GLU A 435 -2.25 -39.14 -7.74
C GLU A 435 -2.57 -37.95 -6.80
N ASP A 436 -2.05 -37.98 -5.57
CA ASP A 436 -2.31 -36.97 -4.53
C ASP A 436 -1.25 -35.86 -4.49
N ARG A 437 -0.23 -35.95 -5.37
CA ARG A 437 0.86 -34.99 -5.38
C ARG A 437 0.41 -33.60 -5.85
N LYS A 438 0.81 -32.58 -5.12
CA LYS A 438 0.52 -31.19 -5.43
C LYS A 438 1.57 -30.59 -6.36
N HIS A 439 1.12 -29.81 -7.31
CA HIS A 439 1.99 -29.06 -8.19
C HIS A 439 2.55 -27.83 -7.44
N ILE A 440 3.87 -27.79 -7.28
CA ILE A 440 4.58 -26.60 -6.76
C ILE A 440 5.11 -25.84 -7.96
N SER A 441 4.67 -24.60 -8.15
CA SER A 441 5.11 -23.80 -9.28
C SER A 441 6.62 -23.52 -9.20
N ALA A 442 7.29 -23.42 -10.35
CA ALA A 442 8.70 -23.07 -10.42
C ALA A 442 9.00 -21.70 -9.76
N VAL A 443 8.05 -20.80 -9.84
CA VAL A 443 8.13 -19.47 -9.18
C VAL A 443 8.25 -19.63 -7.67
N MET A 444 7.39 -20.46 -7.03
CA MET A 444 7.45 -20.67 -5.58
C MET A 444 8.79 -21.32 -5.15
N ILE A 445 9.34 -22.21 -5.96
CA ILE A 445 10.66 -22.83 -5.69
C ILE A 445 11.77 -21.78 -5.78
N ILE A 446 11.76 -20.93 -6.82
CA ILE A 446 12.73 -19.84 -6.98
C ILE A 446 12.64 -18.88 -5.80
N LEU A 447 11.42 -18.50 -5.38
CA LEU A 447 11.19 -17.65 -4.22
C LEU A 447 11.75 -18.28 -2.94
N ALA A 448 11.48 -19.57 -2.72
CA ALA A 448 12.00 -20.28 -1.54
C ALA A 448 13.53 -20.31 -1.53
N ILE A 449 14.18 -20.49 -2.68
CA ILE A 449 15.65 -20.43 -2.79
C ILE A 449 16.15 -19.03 -2.44
N LEU A 450 15.56 -17.96 -3.02
CA LEU A 450 15.93 -16.58 -2.75
C LEU A 450 15.77 -16.22 -1.27
N PHE A 451 14.64 -16.62 -0.65
CA PHE A 451 14.38 -16.38 0.76
C PHE A 451 15.26 -17.24 1.69
N SER A 452 15.64 -18.45 1.27
CA SER A 452 16.63 -19.24 2.00
C SER A 452 18.00 -18.56 2.00
N VAL A 453 18.40 -18.04 0.84
CA VAL A 453 19.66 -17.25 0.73
C VAL A 453 19.57 -16.01 1.64
N LYS A 454 18.45 -15.30 1.65
CA LYS A 454 18.22 -14.19 2.58
C LYS A 454 18.48 -14.60 4.03
N LEU A 455 17.85 -15.69 4.51
CA LEU A 455 17.98 -16.15 5.92
C LEU A 455 19.39 -16.60 6.30
N ILE A 456 20.17 -17.11 5.34
CA ILE A 456 21.54 -17.60 5.60
C ILE A 456 22.53 -16.43 5.65
N PHE A 457 22.27 -15.36 4.90
CA PHE A 457 23.24 -14.27 4.70
C PHE A 457 22.86 -12.94 5.36
N MET A 458 21.68 -12.84 5.96
CA MET A 458 21.23 -11.75 6.83
C MET A 458 21.21 -12.19 8.28
#